data_feea7d54b3cf9d5578364f5fdc44e6c4
#
_entry.id   feea7d54b3cf9d5578364f5fdc44e6c4
#
_cell.length_a   1.000
_cell.length_b   1.000
_cell.length_c   1.000
_cell.angle_alpha   90.00
_cell.angle_beta   90.00
_cell.angle_gamma   90.00
#
_symmetry.space_group_name_H-M   'P 1'
#
loop_
_entity.id
_entity.type
_entity.pdbx_description
1 polymer ?
#
loop_
_entity_poly.entity_id
_entity_poly.type
_entity_poly.pdbx_seq_one_letter_code
_entity_poly.pdbx_strand_id
1 'polypeptide(L)'
;MDVRNLLGSVLILSLSNIGGQAMAYEPSPRGDVSNQCARVTFSEFTPKPYSYDTNNTEIKPQSDFSFFASKEANPRSIVVTIKGEKVPITVKPQANGSLVTGKLPAAATGSFVRIEIAAQGPSDCTRTDGWLLKVAK
;
A
#
# COMPACT_ATOMS: atom_id res chain seq x y z
N MET A 1 -13.04 15.50 -76.79
CA MET A 1 -12.91 15.45 -76.30
C MET A 1 -12.87 15.16 -75.37
N ASP A 2 -12.71 14.88 -74.93
CA ASP A 2 -12.50 14.61 -74.10
C ASP A 2 -12.41 14.51 -72.99
N VAL A 3 -12.44 14.52 -72.73
CA VAL A 3 -12.26 14.52 -71.74
C VAL A 3 -12.21 14.16 -70.74
N ARG A 4 -12.12 14.00 -70.60
CA ARG A 4 -12.15 13.71 -69.71
C ARG A 4 -11.93 13.45 -68.71
N ASN A 5 -11.81 13.40 -68.52
CA ASN A 5 -11.55 13.16 -67.68
C ASN A 5 -11.42 13.15 -66.70
N LEU A 6 -11.38 13.15 -66.45
CA LEU A 6 -11.17 13.25 -65.59
C LEU A 6 -11.14 12.99 -64.59
N LEU A 7 -11.17 12.79 -64.35
CA LEU A 7 -11.16 12.66 -63.46
C LEU A 7 -10.87 12.41 -62.46
N GLY A 8 -10.65 12.28 -62.27
CA GLY A 8 -10.25 12.07 -61.23
C GLY A 8 -10.28 12.00 -60.27
N SER A 9 -10.37 12.01 -60.06
CA SER A 9 -10.22 12.03 -59.03
C SER A 9 -10.12 11.76 -58.04
N VAL A 10 -10.14 11.57 -57.80
CA VAL A 10 -10.01 11.39 -56.82
C VAL A 10 -9.81 11.20 -55.80
N LEU A 11 -9.70 11.08 -55.60
CA LEU A 11 -9.47 11.03 -54.60
C LEU A 11 -9.34 10.86 -53.55
N ILE A 12 -9.31 10.73 -53.26
CA ILE A 12 -9.14 10.66 -52.31
C ILE A 12 -8.99 10.49 -51.29
N LEU A 13 -8.98 10.31 -51.11
CA LEU A 13 -8.85 10.27 -50.12
C LEU A 13 -8.68 10.04 -49.10
N SER A 14 -8.66 9.93 -48.88
CA SER A 14 -8.43 9.76 -47.92
C SER A 14 -8.26 9.62 -46.96
N LEU A 15 -8.17 9.49 -46.67
CA LEU A 15 -7.91 9.47 -45.71
C LEU A 15 -7.89 9.28 -44.64
N SER A 16 -8.02 9.24 -44.36
CA SER A 16 -8.05 9.17 -43.44
C SER A 16 -7.76 8.84 -42.50
N ASN A 17 -7.55 8.54 -42.11
CA ASN A 17 -7.26 8.18 -41.23
C ASN A 17 -7.12 8.24 -40.25
N ILE A 18 -7.01 8.27 -39.87
CA ILE A 18 -6.83 8.46 -39.09
C ILE A 18 -6.85 8.14 -38.05
N GLY A 19 -6.91 7.91 -37.66
CA GLY A 19 -6.92 7.70 -36.73
C GLY A 19 -6.67 7.38 -35.77
N GLY A 20 -6.42 7.23 -35.48
CA GLY A 20 -6.04 6.96 -34.58
C GLY A 20 -5.98 6.79 -33.58
N GLN A 21 -5.98 6.86 -33.20
CA GLN A 21 -5.83 6.76 -32.43
C GLN A 21 -5.93 6.63 -31.41
N ALA A 22 -6.05 6.56 -31.13
CA ALA A 22 -6.30 6.67 -30.27
C ALA A 22 -6.12 6.12 -29.34
N MET A 23 -6.05 5.73 -29.07
CA MET A 23 -5.97 5.22 -28.33
C MET A 23 -5.55 5.10 -27.42
N ALA A 24 -5.29 4.92 -27.43
CA ALA A 24 -4.63 5.07 -26.61
C ALA A 24 -4.81 4.78 -25.31
N TYR A 25 -5.63 4.54 -24.96
CA TYR A 25 -5.88 4.52 -23.79
C TYR A 25 -6.19 3.29 -23.35
N GLU A 26 -5.34 2.69 -22.86
CA GLU A 26 -5.66 1.56 -22.48
C GLU A 26 -5.76 1.52 -21.12
N PRO A 27 -6.70 0.96 -20.59
CA PRO A 27 -6.79 0.76 -19.20
C PRO A 27 -5.62 -0.05 -18.82
N SER A 28 -4.88 0.50 -17.98
CA SER A 28 -3.71 -0.14 -17.57
C SER A 28 -4.02 -1.36 -16.74
N PRO A 29 -3.31 -2.42 -16.91
CA PRO A 29 -3.44 -3.56 -16.02
C PRO A 29 -3.08 -3.21 -14.59
N ARG A 30 -2.44 -2.08 -14.41
CA ARG A 30 -2.10 -1.68 -13.09
C ARG A 30 -3.27 -1.49 -12.19
N GLY A 31 -4.43 -1.20 -12.71
CA GLY A 31 -5.62 -1.09 -11.89
C GLY A 31 -5.89 -2.37 -11.14
N ASP A 32 -5.68 -3.49 -11.81
CA ASP A 32 -5.93 -4.77 -11.17
C ASP A 32 -4.92 -5.05 -10.07
N VAL A 33 -3.69 -4.68 -10.29
CA VAL A 33 -2.65 -4.86 -9.28
C VAL A 33 -2.95 -4.01 -8.06
N SER A 34 -3.38 -2.77 -8.28
CA SER A 34 -3.75 -1.89 -7.19
C SER A 34 -4.89 -2.45 -6.38
N ASN A 35 -5.89 -3.02 -7.05
CA ASN A 35 -7.03 -3.59 -6.36
C ASN A 35 -6.63 -4.78 -5.51
N GLN A 36 -5.69 -5.58 -5.98
CA GLN A 36 -5.22 -6.71 -5.19
C GLN A 36 -4.48 -6.25 -3.96
N CYS A 37 -3.68 -5.20 -4.09
CA CYS A 37 -2.96 -4.66 -2.95
C CYS A 37 -3.90 -3.97 -1.97
N ALA A 38 -5.03 -3.48 -2.44
CA ALA A 38 -6.00 -2.85 -1.57
C ALA A 38 -6.60 -3.81 -0.55
N ARG A 39 -6.50 -5.11 -0.80
CA ARG A 39 -6.99 -6.11 0.14
C ARG A 39 -6.01 -6.39 1.26
N VAL A 40 -4.79 -5.90 1.14
CA VAL A 40 -3.83 -6.01 2.22
C VAL A 40 -4.19 -4.93 3.22
N THR A 41 -4.65 -5.33 4.38
CA THR A 41 -5.07 -4.39 5.42
C THR A 41 -4.43 -4.76 6.74
N PHE A 42 -4.30 -3.74 7.57
CA PHE A 42 -3.77 -3.92 8.92
C PHE A 42 -4.79 -3.35 9.89
N SER A 43 -4.97 -4.02 11.01
CA SER A 43 -6.02 -3.63 11.96
C SER A 43 -5.64 -4.06 13.37
N GLU A 44 -6.51 -3.74 14.30
CA GLU A 44 -6.35 -4.16 15.70
C GLU A 44 -5.01 -3.74 16.29
N PHE A 45 -4.65 -2.48 16.05
CA PHE A 45 -3.39 -1.94 16.56
C PHE A 45 -3.41 -1.85 18.08
N THR A 46 -2.40 -2.44 18.70
CA THR A 46 -2.23 -2.41 20.16
C THR A 46 -0.78 -2.04 20.46
N PRO A 47 -0.52 -1.06 21.32
CA PRO A 47 -1.47 -0.19 22.01
C PRO A 47 -2.25 0.67 21.02
N LYS A 48 -3.38 1.18 21.45
CA LYS A 48 -4.21 2.00 20.58
C LYS A 48 -3.46 3.23 20.09
N PRO A 49 -3.75 3.68 18.87
CA PRO A 49 -3.10 4.89 18.35
C PRO A 49 -3.29 6.07 19.29
N TYR A 50 -2.24 6.86 19.42
CA TYR A 50 -2.31 8.07 20.21
C TYR A 50 -3.26 9.07 19.55
N SER A 51 -4.11 9.68 20.37
CA SER A 51 -4.95 10.77 19.90
C SER A 51 -5.29 11.66 21.09
N TYR A 52 -5.65 12.90 20.80
CA TYR A 52 -6.03 13.82 21.87
C TYR A 52 -7.27 13.33 22.61
N ASP A 53 -8.10 12.57 21.92
CA ASP A 53 -9.35 12.09 22.53
C ASP A 53 -9.14 10.97 23.52
N THR A 54 -7.96 10.40 23.60
CA THR A 54 -7.68 9.29 24.50
C THR A 54 -6.94 9.74 25.75
N ASN A 55 -7.05 11.01 26.11
CA ASN A 55 -6.44 11.56 27.32
C ASN A 55 -4.92 11.46 27.32
N ASN A 56 -4.31 11.51 26.15
CA ASN A 56 -2.85 11.51 26.05
C ASN A 56 -2.19 10.35 26.78
N THR A 57 -2.77 9.18 26.70
CA THR A 57 -2.23 8.00 27.37
C THR A 57 -0.83 7.70 26.87
N GLU A 58 0.10 7.60 27.80
CA GLU A 58 1.47 7.23 27.47
C GLU A 58 1.65 5.73 27.65
N ILE A 59 2.47 5.17 26.80
CA ILE A 59 2.75 3.74 26.79
C ILE A 59 4.04 3.50 27.57
N LYS A 60 4.08 2.45 28.34
CA LYS A 60 5.30 2.12 29.10
C LYS A 60 6.45 1.84 28.14
N PRO A 61 7.67 2.22 28.53
CA PRO A 61 8.85 1.91 27.72
C PRO A 61 8.94 0.42 27.44
N GLN A 62 9.37 0.08 26.24
CA GLN A 62 9.60 -1.30 25.83
C GLN A 62 8.36 -2.20 25.95
N SER A 63 7.18 -1.61 25.84
CA SER A 63 5.94 -2.37 25.84
C SER A 63 5.84 -3.21 24.58
N ASP A 64 5.04 -4.26 24.67
CA ASP A 64 4.72 -5.06 23.50
C ASP A 64 3.74 -4.31 22.61
N PHE A 65 3.85 -4.53 21.32
CA PHE A 65 2.87 -4.03 20.37
C PHE A 65 2.38 -5.19 19.53
N SER A 66 1.22 -5.02 18.94
CA SER A 66 0.68 -6.03 18.04
C SER A 66 -0.26 -5.39 17.03
N PHE A 67 -0.47 -6.10 15.93
CA PHE A 67 -1.47 -5.76 14.95
C PHE A 67 -1.83 -7.02 14.18
N PHE A 68 -2.91 -6.93 13.43
CA PHE A 68 -3.38 -8.03 12.60
C PHE A 68 -3.21 -7.66 11.15
N ALA A 69 -2.62 -8.56 10.37
CA ALA A 69 -2.45 -8.39 8.94
C ALA A 69 -3.40 -9.33 8.22
N SER A 70 -4.08 -8.83 7.20
CA SER A 70 -5.05 -9.64 6.45
C SER A 70 -4.34 -10.79 5.73
N LYS A 71 -5.13 -11.78 5.33
CA LYS A 71 -4.58 -12.98 4.71
C LYS A 71 -3.90 -12.71 3.36
N GLU A 72 -4.23 -11.59 2.73
CA GLU A 72 -3.59 -11.21 1.47
C GLU A 72 -2.18 -10.71 1.65
N ALA A 73 -1.81 -10.32 2.85
CA ALA A 73 -0.44 -9.93 3.13
C ALA A 73 0.44 -11.18 3.22
N ASN A 74 1.57 -11.15 2.53
CA ASN A 74 2.52 -12.25 2.62
C ASN A 74 3.20 -12.19 4.01
N PRO A 75 2.99 -13.18 4.86
CA PRO A 75 3.52 -13.13 6.22
C PRO A 75 5.03 -12.98 6.27
N ARG A 76 5.74 -13.52 5.30
CA ARG A 76 7.20 -13.44 5.28
C ARG A 76 7.72 -12.08 4.85
N SER A 77 6.85 -11.27 4.26
CA SER A 77 7.25 -9.95 3.76
C SER A 77 7.04 -8.86 4.77
N ILE A 78 6.39 -9.15 5.91
CA ILE A 78 6.03 -8.12 6.86
C ILE A 78 7.28 -7.58 7.54
N VAL A 79 7.45 -6.27 7.47
CA VAL A 79 8.56 -5.57 8.08
C VAL A 79 8.00 -4.45 8.95
N VAL A 80 8.51 -4.33 10.16
CA VAL A 80 8.12 -3.25 11.05
C VAL A 80 9.36 -2.42 11.34
N THR A 81 9.22 -1.10 11.18
CA THR A 81 10.29 -0.17 11.51
C THR A 81 9.80 0.85 12.52
N ILE A 82 10.68 1.24 13.42
CA ILE A 82 10.42 2.27 14.40
C ILE A 82 11.65 3.14 14.44
N LYS A 83 11.48 4.44 14.22
CA LYS A 83 12.60 5.39 14.17
C LYS A 83 13.65 4.98 13.12
N GLY A 84 13.17 4.44 12.01
CA GLY A 84 14.04 4.08 10.90
C GLY A 84 14.76 2.75 11.03
N GLU A 85 14.56 2.03 12.14
CA GLU A 85 15.22 0.76 12.33
C GLU A 85 14.24 -0.39 12.33
N LYS A 86 14.63 -1.49 11.72
CA LYS A 86 13.81 -2.69 11.71
C LYS A 86 13.72 -3.26 13.12
N VAL A 87 12.52 -3.68 13.47
CA VAL A 87 12.24 -4.26 14.77
C VAL A 87 11.94 -5.74 14.60
N PRO A 88 12.51 -6.61 15.42
CA PRO A 88 12.19 -8.03 15.36
C PRO A 88 10.70 -8.23 15.66
N ILE A 89 10.07 -9.09 14.90
CA ILE A 89 8.65 -9.40 15.07
C ILE A 89 8.43 -10.89 15.04
N THR A 90 7.32 -11.30 15.63
CA THR A 90 6.84 -12.67 15.55
C THR A 90 5.53 -12.63 14.77
N VAL A 91 5.42 -13.49 13.77
CA VAL A 91 4.22 -13.57 12.93
C VAL A 91 3.57 -14.91 13.21
N LYS A 92 2.32 -14.84 13.70
CA LYS A 92 1.59 -16.06 14.03
C LYS A 92 0.41 -16.21 13.09
N PRO A 93 0.39 -17.23 12.24
CA PRO A 93 -0.73 -17.43 11.33
C PRO A 93 -2.03 -17.69 12.08
N GLN A 94 -3.11 -17.15 11.54
CA GLN A 94 -4.46 -17.37 12.05
C GLN A 94 -5.40 -17.61 10.89
N ALA A 95 -6.66 -17.92 11.19
CA ALA A 95 -7.61 -18.29 10.15
C ALA A 95 -7.78 -17.24 9.06
N ASN A 96 -7.81 -15.98 9.45
CA ASN A 96 -8.08 -14.90 8.51
C ASN A 96 -6.91 -13.97 8.27
N GLY A 97 -5.73 -14.40 8.60
CA GLY A 97 -4.55 -13.55 8.44
C GLY A 97 -3.46 -13.91 9.41
N SER A 98 -2.74 -12.93 9.90
CA SER A 98 -1.63 -13.16 10.81
C SER A 98 -1.63 -12.15 11.94
N LEU A 99 -1.34 -12.63 13.14
CA LEU A 99 -1.12 -11.75 14.28
C LEU A 99 0.37 -11.46 14.34
N VAL A 100 0.72 -10.20 14.34
CA VAL A 100 2.11 -9.76 14.38
C VAL A 100 2.38 -9.10 15.72
N THR A 101 3.43 -9.52 16.40
CA THR A 101 3.78 -8.95 17.70
C THR A 101 5.25 -8.56 17.71
N GLY A 102 5.55 -7.58 18.54
CA GLY A 102 6.92 -7.13 18.73
C GLY A 102 7.02 -6.33 20.00
N LYS A 103 8.18 -5.79 20.25
CA LYS A 103 8.44 -5.01 21.44
C LYS A 103 9.05 -3.67 21.04
N LEU A 104 8.60 -2.60 21.67
CA LEU A 104 9.15 -1.27 21.40
C LEU A 104 10.62 -1.23 21.78
N PRO A 105 11.47 -0.68 20.93
CA PRO A 105 12.90 -0.59 21.24
C PRO A 105 13.15 0.47 22.31
N ALA A 106 14.25 0.32 23.03
CA ALA A 106 14.64 1.28 24.05
C ALA A 106 14.76 2.69 23.47
N ALA A 107 15.16 2.81 22.22
CA ALA A 107 15.33 4.10 21.57
C ALA A 107 14.02 4.89 21.44
N ALA A 108 12.88 4.23 21.57
CA ALA A 108 11.58 4.88 21.51
C ALA A 108 11.17 5.52 22.84
N THR A 109 11.91 5.21 23.91
CA THR A 109 11.56 5.69 25.25
C THR A 109 11.56 7.21 25.30
N GLY A 110 10.51 7.78 25.85
CA GLY A 110 10.43 9.23 26.09
C GLY A 110 10.09 10.04 24.86
N SER A 111 9.57 9.43 23.80
CA SER A 111 9.30 10.17 22.58
C SER A 111 7.98 9.72 21.95
N PHE A 112 7.54 10.53 20.98
CA PHE A 112 6.50 10.11 20.07
C PHE A 112 7.16 9.24 19.01
N VAL A 113 6.58 8.11 18.74
CA VAL A 113 7.11 7.23 17.70
C VAL A 113 5.98 6.73 16.82
N ARG A 114 6.29 6.52 15.56
CA ARG A 114 5.36 5.89 14.65
C ARG A 114 5.85 4.47 14.40
N ILE A 115 4.97 3.51 14.60
CA ILE A 115 5.26 2.14 14.21
C ILE A 115 4.88 2.05 12.75
N GLU A 116 5.83 1.74 11.89
CA GLU A 116 5.60 1.67 10.46
C GLU A 116 5.62 0.24 10.00
N ILE A 117 4.63 -0.12 9.18
CA ILE A 117 4.45 -1.47 8.69
C ILE A 117 4.57 -1.46 7.18
N ALA A 118 5.26 -2.44 6.63
CA ALA A 118 5.28 -2.67 5.20
C ALA A 118 5.08 -4.16 4.96
N ALA A 119 4.29 -4.49 3.97
CA ALA A 119 4.08 -5.88 3.60
C ALA A 119 3.79 -5.97 2.11
N GLN A 120 4.11 -7.10 1.52
CA GLN A 120 3.78 -7.35 0.13
C GLN A 120 2.50 -8.14 0.04
N GLY A 121 1.75 -7.86 -0.98
CA GLY A 121 0.52 -8.57 -1.30
C GLY A 121 0.66 -9.31 -2.61
N PRO A 122 -0.46 -9.70 -3.20
CA PRO A 122 -0.46 -10.39 -4.48
C PRO A 122 0.24 -9.55 -5.54
N SER A 123 0.92 -10.22 -6.46
CA SER A 123 1.66 -9.59 -7.55
C SER A 123 2.77 -8.65 -7.06
N ASP A 124 3.31 -8.96 -5.90
CA ASP A 124 4.43 -8.20 -5.32
C ASP A 124 4.16 -6.73 -5.09
N CYS A 125 2.90 -6.34 -4.97
CA CYS A 125 2.60 -4.97 -4.59
C CYS A 125 2.96 -4.75 -3.12
N THR A 126 3.33 -3.54 -2.76
CA THR A 126 3.68 -3.19 -1.39
C THR A 126 2.62 -2.31 -0.77
N ARG A 127 2.22 -2.64 0.44
CA ARG A 127 1.28 -1.84 1.20
C ARG A 127 1.94 -1.40 2.49
N THR A 128 1.74 -0.15 2.84
CA THR A 128 2.30 0.40 4.08
C THR A 128 1.19 0.97 4.95
N ASP A 129 1.44 0.97 6.24
CA ASP A 129 0.53 1.56 7.22
C ASP A 129 1.34 1.83 8.47
N GLY A 130 0.70 2.29 9.50
CA GLY A 130 1.37 2.53 10.77
C GLY A 130 0.51 3.32 11.72
N TRP A 131 0.98 3.49 12.94
CA TRP A 131 0.26 4.28 13.92
C TRP A 131 1.22 4.94 14.91
N LEU A 132 0.74 6.03 15.48
CA LEU A 132 1.55 6.86 16.37
C LEU A 132 1.33 6.46 17.83
N LEU A 133 2.41 6.41 18.59
CA LEU A 133 2.37 6.18 20.02
C LEU A 133 3.16 7.25 20.74
N LYS A 134 2.80 7.51 21.98
CA LYS A 134 3.60 8.35 22.87
C LYS A 134 4.15 7.43 23.95
N VAL A 135 5.46 7.35 24.02
CA VAL A 135 6.13 6.44 24.95
C VAL A 135 6.67 7.22 26.13
N ALA A 136 6.37 6.77 27.33
CA ALA A 136 6.81 7.42 28.57
C ALA A 136 8.32 7.34 28.72
N LYS A 137 8.84 8.17 29.57
CA LYS A 137 10.26 8.15 29.91
C LYS A 137 10.59 6.98 30.84
#